data_f352d67cba4b304a9c9c1310542782e8
#
_entry.id   f352d67cba4b304a9c9c1310542782e8
#
_cell.length_a   1.000
_cell.length_b   1.000
_cell.length_c   1.000
_cell.angle_alpha   90.00
_cell.angle_beta   90.00
_cell.angle_gamma   90.00
#
_symmetry.space_group_name_H-M   'P 1'
#
loop_
_entity.id
_entity.type
_entity.pdbx_description
1 polymer ?
#
loop_
_entity_poly.entity_id
_entity_poly.type
_entity_poly.pdbx_seq_one_letter_code
_entity_poly.pdbx_strand_id
1 'polypeptide(L)'
;MAKKKNDDFTSDLIKSLNKEHGTRVAYNLATDESPTHVNRWISTGSQLLDYIVSNRRNGGLPEGRIVEIFGPPSIGKSHIATQIARSTQHMGGIVVYIDTENATSIENLNALGVDIN
;
A
#
# COMPACT_ATOMS: atom_id res chain seq x y z
N MET A 1 15.25 29.90 -19.96
CA MET A 1 14.17 30.88 -19.67
C MET A 1 12.75 30.25 -19.74
N ALA A 2 12.45 29.37 -20.71
CA ALA A 2 11.11 28.73 -20.83
C ALA A 2 10.68 27.86 -19.63
N LYS A 3 11.60 27.10 -19.02
CA LYS A 3 11.29 26.20 -17.90
C LYS A 3 10.77 26.95 -16.65
N LYS A 4 11.39 28.09 -16.32
CA LYS A 4 11.00 28.90 -15.16
C LYS A 4 9.60 29.53 -15.31
N LYS A 5 9.21 29.89 -16.53
CA LYS A 5 7.90 30.49 -16.84
C LYS A 5 6.76 29.45 -16.78
N ASN A 6 7.05 28.19 -17.10
CA ASN A 6 6.09 27.09 -16.95
C ASN A 6 5.88 26.70 -15.48
N ASP A 7 6.94 26.75 -14.67
CA ASP A 7 6.85 26.43 -13.23
C ASP A 7 5.98 27.47 -12.48
N ASP A 8 6.09 28.75 -12.83
CA ASP A 8 5.28 29.83 -12.27
C ASP A 8 3.80 29.65 -12.66
N PHE A 9 3.49 29.38 -13.91
CA PHE A 9 2.13 29.15 -14.38
C PHE A 9 1.47 27.95 -13.70
N THR A 10 2.21 26.84 -13.60
CA THR A 10 1.72 25.61 -12.95
C THR A 10 1.40 25.85 -11.47
N SER A 11 2.26 26.59 -10.77
CA SER A 11 2.05 26.94 -9.37
C SER A 11 0.81 27.80 -9.15
N ASP A 12 0.59 28.77 -10.02
CA ASP A 12 -0.56 29.67 -9.94
C ASP A 12 -1.88 28.93 -10.26
N LEU A 13 -1.85 28.01 -11.23
CA LEU A 13 -2.99 27.18 -11.57
C LEU A 13 -3.38 26.26 -10.40
N ILE A 14 -2.41 25.60 -9.77
CA ILE A 14 -2.64 24.74 -8.60
C ILE A 14 -3.23 25.56 -7.45
N LYS A 15 -2.72 26.74 -7.17
CA LYS A 15 -3.27 27.63 -6.12
C LYS A 15 -4.71 28.04 -6.42
N SER A 16 -5.01 28.41 -7.68
CA SER A 16 -6.33 28.79 -8.11
C SER A 16 -7.34 27.67 -7.92
N LEU A 17 -7.02 26.45 -8.39
CA LEU A 17 -7.88 25.27 -8.25
C LEU A 17 -8.13 24.91 -6.77
N ASN A 18 -7.10 24.94 -5.95
CA ASN A 18 -7.24 24.63 -4.52
C ASN A 18 -8.05 25.69 -3.78
N LYS A 19 -7.95 26.97 -4.18
CA LYS A 19 -8.76 28.06 -3.62
C LYS A 19 -10.22 27.95 -4.02
N GLU A 20 -10.50 27.62 -5.28
CA GLU A 20 -11.87 27.46 -5.81
C GLU A 20 -12.63 26.34 -5.09
N HIS A 21 -11.97 25.22 -4.83
CA HIS A 21 -12.58 24.05 -4.17
C HIS A 21 -12.56 24.10 -2.63
N GLY A 22 -11.87 25.06 -2.02
CA GLY A 22 -11.72 25.17 -0.57
C GLY A 22 -10.98 24.02 0.09
N THR A 23 -10.48 23.06 -0.70
CA THR A 23 -9.70 21.89 -0.27
C THR A 23 -8.54 21.66 -1.25
N ARG A 24 -7.51 20.91 -0.82
CA ARG A 24 -6.37 20.62 -1.67
C ARG A 24 -6.71 19.51 -2.68
N VAL A 25 -7.09 19.88 -3.91
CA VAL A 25 -7.47 18.96 -5.01
C VAL A 25 -6.40 18.85 -6.10
N ALA A 26 -5.49 19.82 -6.18
CA ALA A 26 -4.43 19.86 -7.17
C ALA A 26 -3.03 19.84 -6.51
N TYR A 27 -2.11 19.07 -7.10
CA TYR A 27 -0.76 18.82 -6.57
C TYR A 27 0.28 18.90 -7.68
N ASN A 28 1.47 19.38 -7.34
CA ASN A 28 2.63 19.21 -8.20
C ASN A 28 3.29 17.86 -7.86
N LEU A 29 3.18 16.88 -8.76
CA LEU A 29 3.69 15.52 -8.53
C LEU A 29 5.21 15.45 -8.34
N ALA A 30 5.95 16.49 -8.74
CA ALA A 30 7.39 16.54 -8.59
C ALA A 30 7.85 17.07 -7.22
N THR A 31 7.03 17.90 -6.56
CA THR A 31 7.43 18.63 -5.34
C THR A 31 6.50 18.42 -4.17
N ASP A 32 5.25 18.04 -4.41
CA ASP A 32 4.24 17.92 -3.38
C ASP A 32 4.07 16.47 -2.91
N GLU A 33 3.78 16.28 -1.63
CA GLU A 33 3.26 15.02 -1.13
C GLU A 33 1.83 14.83 -1.63
N SER A 34 1.70 14.04 -2.70
CA SER A 34 0.41 13.67 -3.27
C SER A 34 -0.25 12.57 -2.41
N PRO A 35 -1.59 12.56 -2.28
CA PRO A 35 -2.32 11.43 -1.68
C PRO A 35 -2.06 10.08 -2.37
N THR A 36 -1.53 10.12 -3.60
CA THR A 36 -1.13 8.92 -4.35
C THR A 36 0.28 8.45 -4.02
N HIS A 37 1.07 9.23 -3.25
CA HIS A 37 2.40 8.82 -2.85
C HIS A 37 2.35 7.66 -1.86
N VAL A 38 3.12 6.62 -2.12
CA VAL A 38 3.23 5.46 -1.24
C VAL A 38 4.52 5.58 -0.44
N ASN A 39 4.39 5.81 0.86
CA ASN A 39 5.52 6.01 1.76
C ASN A 39 6.10 4.69 2.27
N ARG A 40 5.26 3.67 2.46
CA ARG A 40 5.67 2.37 3.00
C ARG A 40 5.11 1.23 2.16
N TRP A 41 5.83 0.13 2.17
CA TRP A 41 5.51 -1.08 1.44
C TRP A 41 5.51 -2.26 2.41
N ILE A 42 4.52 -3.11 2.30
CA ILE A 42 4.33 -4.28 3.17
C ILE A 42 4.73 -5.52 2.37
N SER A 43 5.70 -6.27 2.87
CA SER A 43 6.17 -7.48 2.19
C SER A 43 5.08 -8.56 2.18
N THR A 44 4.97 -9.25 1.06
CA THR A 44 4.14 -10.47 0.90
C THR A 44 4.79 -11.71 1.50
N GLY A 45 6.00 -11.59 2.07
CA GLY A 45 6.82 -12.72 2.51
C GLY A 45 7.66 -13.34 1.40
N SER A 46 7.50 -12.95 0.16
CA SER A 46 8.29 -13.39 -0.99
C SER A 46 8.95 -12.20 -1.68
N GLN A 47 10.28 -12.13 -1.63
CA GLN A 47 11.04 -11.05 -2.28
C GLN A 47 10.76 -10.96 -3.78
N LEU A 48 10.56 -12.09 -4.44
CA LEU A 48 10.25 -12.12 -5.87
C LEU A 48 8.87 -11.51 -6.14
N LEU A 49 7.85 -11.89 -5.36
CA LEU A 49 6.51 -11.36 -5.49
C LEU A 49 6.48 -9.86 -5.15
N ASP A 50 7.18 -9.45 -4.10
CA ASP A 50 7.34 -8.05 -3.71
C ASP A 50 7.91 -7.22 -4.84
N TYR A 51 8.94 -7.73 -5.52
CA TYR A 51 9.55 -7.06 -6.65
C TYR A 51 8.61 -6.98 -7.85
N ILE A 52 7.93 -8.08 -8.19
CA ILE A 52 6.99 -8.12 -9.33
C ILE A 52 5.85 -7.13 -9.15
N VAL A 53 5.27 -7.07 -7.94
CA VAL A 53 4.13 -6.20 -7.65
C VAL A 53 4.52 -4.72 -7.60
N SER A 54 5.66 -4.40 -7.02
CA SER A 54 6.05 -3.01 -6.74
C SER A 54 7.10 -2.44 -7.69
N ASN A 55 7.78 -3.29 -8.46
CA ASN A 55 8.98 -2.96 -9.23
C ASN A 55 10.07 -2.29 -8.36
N ARG A 56 10.19 -2.71 -7.07
CA ARG A 56 11.12 -2.15 -6.09
C ARG A 56 11.86 -3.23 -5.34
N ARG A 57 13.13 -3.01 -5.06
CA ARG A 57 13.84 -3.76 -4.01
C ARG A 57 13.18 -3.45 -2.67
N ASN A 58 12.92 -4.46 -1.84
CA ASN A 58 12.20 -4.32 -0.56
C ASN A 58 10.84 -3.64 -0.73
N GLY A 59 10.14 -3.94 -1.82
CA GLY A 59 8.80 -3.47 -2.11
C GLY A 59 7.73 -4.33 -1.44
N GLY A 60 6.70 -4.67 -2.20
CA GLY A 60 5.54 -5.45 -1.76
C GLY A 60 4.25 -4.71 -2.03
N LEU A 61 3.29 -4.81 -1.11
CA LEU A 61 2.00 -4.12 -1.24
C LEU A 61 2.09 -2.68 -0.75
N PRO A 62 1.47 -1.73 -1.46
CA PRO A 62 1.49 -0.33 -1.08
C PRO A 62 0.60 -0.06 0.14
N GLU A 63 1.12 0.62 1.16
CA GLU A 63 0.33 1.10 2.28
C GLU A 63 -0.75 2.10 1.81
N GLY A 64 -1.91 2.09 2.48
CA GLY A 64 -3.01 3.00 2.17
C GLY A 64 -3.76 2.67 0.86
N ARG A 65 -3.67 1.42 0.40
CA ARG A 65 -4.39 0.93 -0.80
C ARG A 65 -5.25 -0.29 -0.46
N ILE A 66 -6.30 -0.49 -1.25
CA ILE A 66 -7.07 -1.73 -1.26
C ILE A 66 -6.40 -2.67 -2.25
N VAL A 67 -6.13 -3.89 -1.80
CA VAL A 67 -5.52 -4.94 -2.62
C VAL A 67 -6.45 -6.14 -2.63
N GLU A 68 -6.77 -6.66 -3.79
CA GLU A 68 -7.53 -7.89 -3.97
C GLU A 68 -6.60 -9.03 -4.39
N ILE A 69 -6.75 -10.19 -3.74
CA ILE A 69 -6.04 -11.43 -4.09
C ILE A 69 -7.09 -12.45 -4.51
N PHE A 70 -7.12 -12.80 -5.78
CA PHE A 70 -8.09 -13.74 -6.35
C PHE A 70 -7.41 -14.89 -7.08
N GLY A 71 -8.14 -15.99 -7.24
CA GLY A 71 -7.67 -17.20 -7.92
C GLY A 71 -8.43 -18.45 -7.49
N PRO A 72 -8.15 -19.61 -8.09
CA PRO A 72 -8.78 -20.89 -7.75
C PRO A 72 -8.64 -21.25 -6.26
N PRO A 73 -9.49 -22.15 -5.74
CA PRO A 73 -9.32 -22.69 -4.39
C PRO A 73 -7.94 -23.33 -4.20
N SER A 74 -7.44 -23.32 -2.97
CA SER A 74 -6.20 -23.99 -2.54
C SER A 74 -4.91 -23.56 -3.23
N ILE A 75 -4.89 -22.38 -3.91
CA ILE A 75 -3.69 -21.86 -4.58
C ILE A 75 -2.77 -21.04 -3.63
N GLY A 76 -3.16 -20.85 -2.37
CA GLY A 76 -2.35 -20.14 -1.38
C GLY A 76 -2.75 -18.68 -1.12
N LYS A 77 -3.95 -18.23 -1.53
CA LYS A 77 -4.42 -16.85 -1.28
C LYS A 77 -4.37 -16.49 0.20
N SER A 78 -4.95 -17.32 1.05
CA SER A 78 -4.97 -17.12 2.50
C SER A 78 -3.57 -17.18 3.11
N HIS A 79 -2.67 -18.00 2.55
CA HIS A 79 -1.28 -18.05 2.97
C HIS A 79 -0.56 -16.71 2.71
N ILE A 80 -0.75 -16.12 1.53
CA ILE A 80 -0.21 -14.78 1.22
C ILE A 80 -0.80 -13.73 2.16
N ALA A 81 -2.11 -13.74 2.39
CA ALA A 81 -2.75 -12.82 3.34
C ALA A 81 -2.17 -12.94 4.75
N THR A 82 -1.91 -14.15 5.22
CA THR A 82 -1.28 -14.41 6.53
C THR A 82 0.17 -13.90 6.57
N GLN A 83 0.94 -14.06 5.50
CA GLN A 83 2.31 -13.52 5.43
C GLN A 83 2.32 -11.98 5.44
N ILE A 84 1.34 -11.34 4.78
CA ILE A 84 1.16 -9.88 4.82
C ILE A 84 0.81 -9.43 6.25
N ALA A 85 -0.08 -10.16 6.94
CA ALA A 85 -0.43 -9.90 8.34
C ALA A 85 0.82 -9.94 9.24
N ARG A 86 1.62 -11.01 9.15
CA ARG A 86 2.90 -11.14 9.86
C ARG A 86 3.85 -9.98 9.54
N SER A 87 4.01 -9.63 8.27
CA SER A 87 4.89 -8.53 7.85
C SER A 87 4.43 -7.20 8.44
N THR A 88 3.12 -6.96 8.48
CA THR A 88 2.51 -5.77 9.09
C THR A 88 2.83 -5.69 10.59
N GLN A 89 2.69 -6.79 11.33
CA GLN A 89 3.02 -6.85 12.75
C GLN A 89 4.52 -6.61 13.01
N HIS A 90 5.41 -7.17 12.18
CA HIS A 90 6.85 -6.92 12.27
C HIS A 90 7.22 -5.44 12.03
N MET A 91 6.38 -4.70 11.32
CA MET A 91 6.53 -3.26 11.13
C MET A 91 5.91 -2.42 12.27
N GLY A 92 5.38 -3.08 13.32
CA GLY A 92 4.69 -2.44 14.45
C GLY A 92 3.24 -2.07 14.15
N GLY A 93 2.65 -2.59 13.08
CA GLY A 93 1.26 -2.38 12.73
C GLY A 93 0.30 -3.33 13.45
N ILE A 94 -0.98 -2.94 13.50
CA ILE A 94 -2.07 -3.76 14.02
C ILE A 94 -2.78 -4.42 12.83
N VAL A 95 -3.10 -5.71 12.97
CA VAL A 95 -3.83 -6.48 11.96
C VAL A 95 -5.22 -6.83 12.47
N VAL A 96 -6.24 -6.56 11.65
CA VAL A 96 -7.60 -7.06 11.86
C VAL A 96 -7.88 -8.08 10.78
N TYR A 97 -8.08 -9.34 11.19
CA TYR A 97 -8.38 -10.44 10.29
C TYR A 97 -9.85 -10.80 10.38
N ILE A 98 -10.60 -10.64 9.28
CA ILE A 98 -12.03 -10.99 9.21
C ILE A 98 -12.16 -12.23 8.33
N ASP A 99 -12.43 -13.38 8.96
CA ASP A 99 -12.59 -14.66 8.28
C ASP A 99 -14.08 -15.04 8.20
N THR A 100 -14.70 -14.80 7.05
CA THR A 100 -16.12 -15.12 6.83
C THR A 100 -16.36 -16.60 6.49
N GLU A 101 -15.30 -17.32 6.12
CA GLU A 101 -15.38 -18.74 5.76
C GLU A 101 -15.08 -19.66 6.95
N ASN A 102 -14.56 -19.11 8.05
CA ASN A 102 -14.14 -19.86 9.24
C ASN A 102 -13.09 -20.95 8.92
N ALA A 103 -12.26 -20.68 7.93
CA ALA A 103 -11.29 -21.64 7.38
C ALA A 103 -9.88 -21.49 7.98
N THR A 104 -9.63 -20.41 8.73
CA THR A 104 -8.32 -20.11 9.29
C THR A 104 -8.17 -20.71 10.69
N SER A 105 -7.18 -21.58 10.89
CA SER A 105 -6.89 -22.11 12.22
C SER A 105 -5.85 -21.24 12.94
N ILE A 106 -6.00 -21.11 14.25
CA ILE A 106 -5.05 -20.42 15.13
C ILE A 106 -3.66 -21.06 15.06
N GLU A 107 -3.61 -22.39 14.97
CA GLU A 107 -2.35 -23.11 14.82
C GLU A 107 -1.61 -22.73 13.54
N ASN A 108 -2.32 -22.57 12.43
CA ASN A 108 -1.73 -22.14 11.17
C ASN A 108 -1.21 -20.71 11.24
N LEU A 109 -1.94 -19.79 11.88
CA LEU A 109 -1.48 -18.41 12.08
C LEU A 109 -0.18 -18.37 12.89
N ASN A 110 -0.15 -19.11 14.01
CA ASN A 110 1.03 -19.23 14.88
C ASN A 110 2.21 -19.88 14.13
N ALA A 111 1.97 -20.95 13.39
CA ALA A 111 3.01 -21.63 12.60
C ALA A 111 3.63 -20.73 11.54
N LEU A 112 2.85 -19.79 11.01
CA LEU A 112 3.33 -18.77 10.05
C LEU A 112 3.93 -17.54 10.75
N GLY A 113 3.94 -17.51 12.08
CA GLY A 113 4.57 -16.46 12.87
C GLY A 113 3.73 -15.19 13.01
N VAL A 114 2.40 -15.31 12.92
CA VAL A 114 1.47 -14.22 13.27
C VAL A 114 1.24 -14.24 14.77
N ASP A 115 1.39 -13.10 15.42
CA ASP A 115 0.99 -12.91 16.82
C ASP A 115 -0.53 -12.71 16.89
N ILE A 116 -1.18 -13.54 17.68
CA ILE A 116 -2.65 -13.56 17.84
C ILE A 116 -3.12 -12.94 19.16
N ASN A 117 -2.20 -12.36 19.96
CA ASN A 117 -2.50 -11.73 21.26
C ASN A 117 -2.78 -10.23 21.14
#